data_6be28fbb1ae5ae8982ec9824b0bef951
#
_entry.id   6be28fbb1ae5ae8982ec9824b0bef951
#
_cell.length_a   1.000
_cell.length_b   1.000
_cell.length_c   1.000
_cell.angle_alpha   90.00
_cell.angle_beta   90.00
_cell.angle_gamma   90.00
#
_symmetry.space_group_name_H-M   'P 1'
#
loop_
_entity.id
_entity.type
_entity.pdbx_description
1 polymer ?
#
loop_
_entity_poly.entity_id
_entity_poly.type
_entity_poly.pdbx_seq_one_letter_code
_entity_poly.pdbx_strand_id
1 'polypeptide(L)'
;YPVESVKTMDAIARRTESDINHVKRMAQMAGGRNRLSVAAATAHAACTTAQEIGADAILTVSQRGTTARLVSRFHPGTPIIACLLDQQVRRQMALYWGVEPIMMPYASSTDELVDFAVQAAAQAGVVHEGDLVVVTAGVPVGVAGTTNMIRIQQVGGALVNAVGIGEKKASGPLCICRSTDEVAEKFQPGDVLVVPYTTNELLPYIRQAAAVITEEASVECHTATIGLALDKPVIVGAAGAVQPVIVGAANAVDRLTDGTMVTVDCARGLVRAMP
;
A
#
# COMPACT_ATOMS: atom_id res chain seq x y z
N TYR A 1 -29.79 21.93 -27.11
CA TYR A 1 -29.07 20.65 -26.92
C TYR A 1 -28.03 20.69 -25.74
N PRO A 2 -28.40 21.19 -24.53
CA PRO A 2 -27.40 21.40 -23.49
C PRO A 2 -26.82 20.08 -22.95
N VAL A 3 -27.65 19.04 -22.81
CA VAL A 3 -27.23 17.73 -22.30
C VAL A 3 -26.32 17.02 -23.30
N GLU A 4 -26.68 17.05 -24.59
CA GLU A 4 -25.90 16.44 -25.66
C GLU A 4 -24.55 17.12 -25.82
N SER A 5 -24.51 18.47 -25.69
CA SER A 5 -23.26 19.24 -25.73
C SER A 5 -22.31 18.80 -24.61
N VAL A 6 -22.79 18.70 -23.37
CA VAL A 6 -21.96 18.27 -22.23
C VAL A 6 -21.51 16.82 -22.39
N LYS A 7 -22.36 15.90 -22.83
CA LYS A 7 -21.99 14.51 -23.11
C LYS A 7 -20.92 14.41 -24.20
N THR A 8 -21.02 15.22 -25.26
CA THR A 8 -20.01 15.24 -26.32
C THR A 8 -18.69 15.80 -25.81
N MET A 9 -18.70 16.86 -24.99
CA MET A 9 -17.49 17.40 -24.37
C MET A 9 -16.82 16.37 -23.44
N ASP A 10 -17.60 15.66 -22.61
CA ASP A 10 -17.08 14.59 -21.75
C ASP A 10 -16.44 13.46 -22.58
N ALA A 11 -17.09 13.03 -23.64
CA ALA A 11 -16.57 11.96 -24.51
C ALA A 11 -15.25 12.40 -25.21
N ILE A 12 -15.15 13.66 -25.66
CA ILE A 12 -13.94 14.20 -26.27
C ILE A 12 -12.81 14.30 -25.22
N ALA A 13 -13.11 14.79 -24.02
CA ALA A 13 -12.14 14.91 -22.95
C ALA A 13 -11.56 13.54 -22.55
N ARG A 14 -12.42 12.56 -22.30
CA ARG A 14 -12.01 11.17 -21.98
C ARG A 14 -11.15 10.56 -23.07
N ARG A 15 -11.54 10.72 -24.34
CA ARG A 15 -10.76 10.22 -25.47
C ARG A 15 -9.38 10.87 -25.56
N THR A 16 -9.32 12.17 -25.36
CA THR A 16 -8.05 12.91 -25.39
C THR A 16 -7.14 12.51 -24.22
N GLU A 17 -7.71 12.36 -23.01
CA GLU A 17 -6.97 11.96 -21.82
C GLU A 17 -6.39 10.54 -21.94
N SER A 18 -7.09 9.59 -22.59
CA SER A 18 -6.58 8.23 -22.80
C SER A 18 -5.32 8.17 -23.67
N ASP A 19 -5.07 9.18 -24.48
CA ASP A 19 -3.91 9.27 -25.37
C ASP A 19 -2.73 10.05 -24.74
N ILE A 20 -2.91 10.60 -23.52
CA ILE A 20 -1.85 11.36 -22.84
C ILE A 20 -0.78 10.41 -22.29
N ASN A 21 0.47 10.64 -22.70
CA ASN A 21 1.62 10.02 -22.04
C ASN A 21 1.97 10.81 -20.77
N HIS A 22 1.39 10.42 -19.64
CA HIS A 22 1.57 11.08 -18.34
C HIS A 22 3.04 11.11 -17.89
N VAL A 23 3.82 10.05 -18.16
CA VAL A 23 5.27 9.95 -17.87
C VAL A 23 6.04 11.07 -18.53
N LYS A 24 5.89 11.18 -19.86
CA LYS A 24 6.58 12.19 -20.66
C LYS A 24 6.17 13.60 -20.25
N ARG A 25 4.89 13.82 -20.00
CA ARG A 25 4.35 15.12 -19.56
C ARG A 25 4.92 15.54 -18.22
N MET A 26 4.96 14.64 -17.24
CA MET A 26 5.49 14.89 -15.90
C MET A 26 6.99 15.22 -15.95
N ALA A 27 7.79 14.47 -16.74
CA ALA A 27 9.21 14.75 -16.93
C ALA A 27 9.46 16.12 -17.56
N GLN A 28 8.64 16.55 -18.52
CA GLN A 28 8.74 17.88 -19.13
C GLN A 28 8.43 19.01 -18.14
N MET A 29 7.46 18.81 -17.23
CA MET A 29 7.10 19.81 -16.23
C MET A 29 8.17 19.95 -15.14
N ALA A 30 8.91 18.89 -14.82
CA ALA A 30 10.03 18.91 -13.88
C ALA A 30 11.29 19.61 -14.45
N GLY A 31 11.48 19.57 -15.76
CA GLY A 31 12.68 20.12 -16.46
C GLY A 31 12.73 21.64 -16.60
N GLY A 32 11.80 22.38 -16.01
CA GLY A 32 11.80 23.85 -16.03
C GLY A 32 13.00 24.46 -15.28
N ARG A 33 13.55 25.56 -15.79
CA ARG A 33 14.74 26.25 -15.25
C ARG A 33 14.57 26.87 -13.84
N ASN A 34 13.35 26.92 -13.30
CA ASN A 34 13.09 27.49 -11.97
C ASN A 34 13.14 26.42 -10.87
N ARG A 35 13.83 26.74 -9.77
CA ARG A 35 13.81 25.89 -8.57
C ARG A 35 12.38 25.74 -8.06
N LEU A 36 11.95 24.51 -7.87
CA LEU A 36 10.68 24.21 -7.22
C LEU A 36 10.75 24.55 -5.73
N SER A 37 9.62 24.97 -5.16
CA SER A 37 9.49 25.04 -3.71
C SER A 37 9.53 23.62 -3.12
N VAL A 38 9.85 23.48 -1.83
CA VAL A 38 9.82 22.18 -1.14
C VAL A 38 8.51 21.46 -1.38
N ALA A 39 7.39 22.14 -1.19
CA ALA A 39 6.06 21.55 -1.40
C ALA A 39 5.83 21.08 -2.85
N ALA A 40 6.28 21.82 -3.85
CA ALA A 40 6.15 21.42 -5.26
C ALA A 40 7.10 20.26 -5.61
N ALA A 41 8.31 20.24 -5.04
CA ALA A 41 9.26 19.14 -5.22
C ALA A 41 8.76 17.86 -4.57
N THR A 42 8.20 17.94 -3.36
CA THR A 42 7.57 16.80 -2.67
C THR A 42 6.36 16.27 -3.45
N ALA A 43 5.49 17.16 -3.95
CA ALA A 43 4.35 16.75 -4.77
C ALA A 43 4.80 16.07 -6.08
N HIS A 44 5.85 16.57 -6.74
CA HIS A 44 6.42 15.92 -7.91
C HIS A 44 6.99 14.53 -7.57
N ALA A 45 7.77 14.44 -6.49
CA ALA A 45 8.33 13.16 -6.02
C ALA A 45 7.22 12.15 -5.67
N ALA A 46 6.12 12.60 -5.03
CA ALA A 46 4.97 11.72 -4.76
C ALA A 46 4.34 11.17 -6.04
N CYS A 47 4.19 11.99 -7.09
CA CYS A 47 3.70 11.54 -8.39
C CYS A 47 4.64 10.52 -9.04
N THR A 48 5.95 10.79 -9.04
CA THR A 48 6.97 9.90 -9.61
C THR A 48 7.01 8.58 -8.85
N THR A 49 7.04 8.64 -7.53
CA THR A 49 7.02 7.44 -6.67
C THR A 49 5.76 6.60 -6.96
N ALA A 50 4.57 7.22 -6.97
CA ALA A 50 3.33 6.50 -7.22
C ALA A 50 3.36 5.76 -8.57
N GLN A 51 3.91 6.39 -9.59
CA GLN A 51 4.04 5.79 -10.91
C GLN A 51 5.06 4.65 -10.95
N GLU A 52 6.24 4.82 -10.33
CA GLU A 52 7.32 3.82 -10.34
C GLU A 52 6.96 2.55 -9.57
N ILE A 53 6.21 2.69 -8.47
CA ILE A 53 5.77 1.53 -7.66
C ILE A 53 4.41 0.97 -8.11
N GLY A 54 3.76 1.57 -9.11
CA GLY A 54 2.42 1.17 -9.54
C GLY A 54 1.36 1.36 -8.47
N ALA A 55 1.40 2.48 -7.74
CA ALA A 55 0.43 2.77 -6.69
C ALA A 55 -0.98 2.98 -7.27
N ASP A 56 -1.99 2.50 -6.55
CA ASP A 56 -3.39 2.56 -6.95
C ASP A 56 -3.99 3.96 -6.74
N ALA A 57 -3.47 4.75 -5.76
CA ALA A 57 -3.87 6.14 -5.54
C ALA A 57 -2.79 6.98 -4.88
N ILE A 58 -2.89 8.32 -5.05
CA ILE A 58 -2.13 9.32 -4.30
C ILE A 58 -3.09 10.00 -3.32
N LEU A 59 -2.93 9.73 -2.02
CA LEU A 59 -3.69 10.40 -0.97
C LEU A 59 -2.99 11.70 -0.58
N THR A 60 -3.68 12.83 -0.74
CA THR A 60 -3.15 14.13 -0.37
C THR A 60 -3.88 14.67 0.84
N VAL A 61 -3.16 14.93 1.94
CA VAL A 61 -3.78 15.48 3.15
C VAL A 61 -3.41 16.94 3.28
N SER A 62 -4.42 17.81 3.31
CA SER A 62 -4.20 19.24 3.54
C SER A 62 -5.47 19.98 3.96
N GLN A 63 -5.33 20.96 4.85
CA GLN A 63 -6.47 21.74 5.34
C GLN A 63 -7.12 22.61 4.23
N ARG A 64 -6.32 23.16 3.33
CA ARG A 64 -6.77 24.12 2.29
C ARG A 64 -6.72 23.55 0.87
N GLY A 65 -6.50 22.25 0.70
CA GLY A 65 -6.38 21.62 -0.61
C GLY A 65 -5.08 21.95 -1.36
N THR A 66 -4.11 22.62 -0.73
CA THR A 66 -2.87 23.08 -1.39
C THR A 66 -2.06 21.92 -1.94
N THR A 67 -1.91 20.84 -1.16
CA THR A 67 -1.19 19.63 -1.58
C THR A 67 -1.86 18.98 -2.80
N ALA A 68 -3.19 18.83 -2.78
CA ALA A 68 -3.94 18.26 -3.90
C ALA A 68 -3.76 19.08 -5.18
N ARG A 69 -3.80 20.43 -5.07
CA ARG A 69 -3.55 21.32 -6.22
C ARG A 69 -2.14 21.19 -6.79
N LEU A 70 -1.14 21.01 -5.91
CA LEU A 70 0.24 20.83 -6.35
C LEU A 70 0.42 19.49 -7.06
N VAL A 71 -0.16 18.40 -6.56
CA VAL A 71 -0.14 17.09 -7.19
C VAL A 71 -0.89 17.10 -8.52
N SER A 72 -2.11 17.66 -8.54
CA SER A 72 -2.94 17.79 -9.75
C SER A 72 -2.22 18.55 -10.88
N ARG A 73 -1.37 19.54 -10.55
CA ARG A 73 -0.58 20.28 -11.53
C ARG A 73 0.33 19.38 -12.37
N PHE A 74 0.83 18.29 -11.81
CA PHE A 74 1.73 17.36 -12.51
C PHE A 74 0.97 16.37 -13.40
N HIS A 75 -0.35 16.33 -13.33
CA HIS A 75 -1.20 15.41 -14.09
C HIS A 75 -0.72 13.96 -14.05
N PRO A 76 -0.56 13.34 -12.85
CA PRO A 76 -0.15 11.95 -12.76
C PRO A 76 -1.19 11.03 -13.37
N GLY A 77 -0.78 9.87 -13.88
CA GLY A 77 -1.71 8.83 -14.34
C GLY A 77 -2.45 8.14 -13.18
N THR A 78 -1.91 8.24 -11.96
CA THR A 78 -2.48 7.69 -10.74
C THR A 78 -3.57 8.62 -10.19
N PRO A 79 -4.75 8.12 -9.77
CA PRO A 79 -5.83 8.90 -9.17
C PRO A 79 -5.37 9.71 -7.96
N ILE A 80 -5.87 10.94 -7.81
CA ILE A 80 -5.54 11.83 -6.70
C ILE A 80 -6.73 11.93 -5.76
N ILE A 81 -6.60 11.43 -4.55
CA ILE A 81 -7.63 11.51 -3.52
C ILE A 81 -7.27 12.63 -2.53
N ALA A 82 -8.08 13.68 -2.48
CA ALA A 82 -7.88 14.78 -1.55
C ALA A 82 -8.63 14.55 -0.25
N CYS A 83 -7.89 14.19 0.80
CA CYS A 83 -8.41 14.00 2.16
C CYS A 83 -8.46 15.35 2.89
N LEU A 84 -9.66 15.83 3.21
CA LEU A 84 -9.93 17.20 3.62
C LEU A 84 -10.73 17.25 4.91
N LEU A 85 -10.57 18.35 5.67
CA LEU A 85 -11.25 18.61 6.94
C LEU A 85 -12.44 19.57 6.79
N ASP A 86 -12.48 20.31 5.68
CA ASP A 86 -13.47 21.37 5.45
C ASP A 86 -14.32 21.09 4.22
N GLN A 87 -15.65 21.18 4.38
CA GLN A 87 -16.61 20.88 3.33
C GLN A 87 -16.59 21.92 2.19
N GLN A 88 -16.25 23.17 2.46
CA GLN A 88 -16.13 24.19 1.42
C GLN A 88 -14.91 23.93 0.56
N VAL A 89 -13.78 23.59 1.18
CA VAL A 89 -12.55 23.18 0.48
C VAL A 89 -12.79 21.92 -0.36
N ARG A 90 -13.55 20.95 0.18
CA ARG A 90 -13.93 19.75 -0.56
C ARG A 90 -14.65 20.10 -1.87
N ARG A 91 -15.64 20.99 -1.84
CA ARG A 91 -16.36 21.41 -3.05
C ARG A 91 -15.44 22.13 -4.05
N GLN A 92 -14.49 22.93 -3.58
CA GLN A 92 -13.50 23.59 -4.44
C GLN A 92 -12.56 22.60 -5.11
N MET A 93 -12.13 21.54 -4.39
CA MET A 93 -11.20 20.55 -4.93
C MET A 93 -11.80 19.69 -6.05
N ALA A 94 -13.11 19.55 -6.10
CA ALA A 94 -13.81 18.86 -7.18
C ALA A 94 -13.64 19.53 -8.57
N LEU A 95 -13.15 20.78 -8.61
CA LEU A 95 -12.86 21.50 -9.85
C LEU A 95 -11.44 21.27 -10.39
N TYR A 96 -10.59 20.58 -9.63
CA TYR A 96 -9.21 20.34 -10.05
C TYR A 96 -9.08 19.01 -10.80
N TRP A 97 -8.21 19.02 -11.79
CA TRP A 97 -7.98 17.87 -12.65
C TRP A 97 -7.54 16.64 -11.86
N GLY A 98 -8.23 15.51 -12.10
CA GLY A 98 -7.90 14.21 -11.50
C GLY A 98 -8.05 14.14 -9.98
N VAL A 99 -8.67 15.14 -9.33
CA VAL A 99 -8.85 15.17 -7.88
C VAL A 99 -10.23 14.67 -7.50
N GLU A 100 -10.26 13.62 -6.68
CA GLU A 100 -11.45 13.14 -5.99
C GLU A 100 -11.39 13.56 -4.51
N PRO A 101 -12.25 14.51 -4.07
CA PRO A 101 -12.19 15.06 -2.73
C PRO A 101 -13.09 14.28 -1.76
N ILE A 102 -12.51 13.80 -0.66
CA ILE A 102 -13.19 13.12 0.42
C ILE A 102 -13.01 13.86 1.75
N MET A 103 -13.88 13.57 2.72
CA MET A 103 -13.75 14.09 4.08
C MET A 103 -13.01 13.09 4.95
N MET A 104 -12.17 13.60 5.87
CA MET A 104 -11.52 12.81 6.91
C MET A 104 -11.64 13.50 8.27
N PRO A 105 -11.53 12.78 9.40
CA PRO A 105 -11.46 13.39 10.72
C PRO A 105 -10.15 14.14 10.94
N TYR A 106 -10.12 15.01 11.96
CA TYR A 106 -8.89 15.68 12.37
C TYR A 106 -7.94 14.67 13.04
N ALA A 107 -6.66 14.78 12.69
CA ALA A 107 -5.59 13.98 13.26
C ALA A 107 -4.68 14.84 14.14
N SER A 108 -4.26 14.32 15.28
CA SER A 108 -3.37 15.00 16.23
C SER A 108 -1.89 14.66 15.99
N SER A 109 -1.61 13.52 15.36
CA SER A 109 -0.27 13.03 15.04
C SER A 109 -0.13 12.71 13.56
N THR A 110 1.12 12.55 13.10
CA THR A 110 1.43 12.16 11.72
C THR A 110 0.94 10.75 11.40
N ASP A 111 1.03 9.83 12.35
CA ASP A 111 0.58 8.45 12.15
C ASP A 111 -0.94 8.39 12.05
N GLU A 112 -1.67 9.04 12.97
CA GLU A 112 -3.13 9.18 12.87
C GLU A 112 -3.58 9.83 11.55
N LEU A 113 -2.83 10.82 11.07
CA LEU A 113 -3.14 11.50 9.82
C LEU A 113 -3.10 10.54 8.63
N VAL A 114 -2.09 9.67 8.56
CA VAL A 114 -1.96 8.67 7.51
C VAL A 114 -3.07 7.63 7.65
N ASP A 115 -3.30 7.11 8.85
CA ASP A 115 -4.30 6.07 9.11
C ASP A 115 -5.72 6.58 8.78
N PHE A 116 -6.07 7.79 9.21
CA PHE A 116 -7.36 8.39 8.91
C PHE A 116 -7.56 8.67 7.42
N ALA A 117 -6.50 9.11 6.71
CA ALA A 117 -6.58 9.31 5.27
C ALA A 117 -6.85 8.00 4.52
N VAL A 118 -6.14 6.93 4.88
CA VAL A 118 -6.32 5.60 4.28
C VAL A 118 -7.70 5.03 4.61
N GLN A 119 -8.15 5.12 5.88
CA GLN A 119 -9.47 4.66 6.29
C GLN A 119 -10.60 5.43 5.58
N ALA A 120 -10.48 6.76 5.51
CA ALA A 120 -11.47 7.59 4.83
C ALA A 120 -11.56 7.25 3.35
N ALA A 121 -10.43 7.00 2.68
CA ALA A 121 -10.39 6.58 1.28
C ALA A 121 -11.02 5.20 1.07
N ALA A 122 -10.76 4.24 1.96
CA ALA A 122 -11.38 2.92 1.93
C ALA A 122 -12.90 2.99 2.18
N GLN A 123 -13.35 3.78 3.18
CA GLN A 123 -14.78 3.98 3.46
C GLN A 123 -15.52 4.67 2.31
N ALA A 124 -14.85 5.57 1.59
CA ALA A 124 -15.41 6.20 0.39
C ALA A 124 -15.45 5.27 -0.83
N GLY A 125 -14.86 4.06 -0.75
CA GLY A 125 -14.78 3.10 -1.84
C GLY A 125 -13.86 3.51 -2.99
N VAL A 126 -12.97 4.48 -2.77
CA VAL A 126 -12.02 4.98 -3.77
C VAL A 126 -10.70 4.21 -3.76
N VAL A 127 -10.43 3.48 -2.70
CA VAL A 127 -9.36 2.48 -2.59
C VAL A 127 -9.90 1.24 -1.88
N HIS A 128 -9.30 0.09 -2.16
CA HIS A 128 -9.73 -1.20 -1.66
C HIS A 128 -8.65 -1.84 -0.79
N GLU A 129 -9.05 -2.81 -0.01
CA GLU A 129 -8.10 -3.57 0.78
C GLU A 129 -7.04 -4.19 -0.13
N GLY A 130 -5.79 -3.90 0.18
CA GLY A 130 -4.65 -4.34 -0.59
C GLY A 130 -4.08 -3.36 -1.58
N ASP A 131 -4.76 -2.28 -1.85
CA ASP A 131 -4.23 -1.25 -2.72
C ASP A 131 -3.00 -0.60 -2.09
N LEU A 132 -2.02 -0.27 -2.94
CA LEU A 132 -0.84 0.47 -2.53
C LEU A 132 -1.08 1.96 -2.76
N VAL A 133 -0.95 2.77 -1.72
CA VAL A 133 -1.18 4.22 -1.81
C VAL A 133 0.04 5.02 -1.40
N VAL A 134 0.24 6.14 -2.07
CA VAL A 134 1.24 7.14 -1.70
C VAL A 134 0.54 8.27 -0.97
N VAL A 135 0.83 8.44 0.32
CA VAL A 135 0.29 9.51 1.16
C VAL A 135 1.26 10.68 1.17
N THR A 136 0.78 11.88 0.86
CA THR A 136 1.58 13.11 0.95
C THR A 136 0.87 14.18 1.78
N ALA A 137 1.61 14.79 2.69
CA ALA A 137 1.09 15.75 3.66
C ALA A 137 2.13 16.80 4.07
N GLY A 138 1.69 17.79 4.81
CA GLY A 138 2.54 18.74 5.50
C GLY A 138 2.73 18.38 6.98
N VAL A 139 3.97 18.29 7.42
CA VAL A 139 4.36 18.05 8.82
C VAL A 139 5.16 19.26 9.33
N PRO A 140 4.90 19.77 10.56
CA PRO A 140 3.90 19.31 11.53
C PRO A 140 2.45 19.53 11.08
N VAL A 141 1.56 18.68 11.59
CA VAL A 141 0.12 18.73 11.31
C VAL A 141 -0.44 20.10 11.70
N GLY A 142 -1.29 20.69 10.86
CA GLY A 142 -1.92 21.99 11.13
C GLY A 142 -1.19 23.20 10.59
N VAL A 143 0.04 23.07 10.07
CA VAL A 143 0.78 24.17 9.44
C VAL A 143 0.50 24.17 7.93
N ALA A 144 -0.20 25.20 7.44
CA ALA A 144 -0.57 25.29 6.03
C ALA A 144 0.62 25.55 5.11
N GLY A 145 0.67 24.83 3.96
CA GLY A 145 1.69 25.06 2.92
C GLY A 145 3.01 24.32 3.11
N THR A 146 3.09 23.43 4.07
CA THR A 146 4.32 22.67 4.42
C THR A 146 4.35 21.26 3.84
N THR A 147 3.80 21.01 2.65
CA THR A 147 3.90 19.67 2.04
C THR A 147 5.36 19.24 1.96
N ASN A 148 5.78 18.29 2.82
CA ASN A 148 7.17 17.86 3.02
C ASN A 148 7.31 16.38 3.39
N MET A 149 6.20 15.63 3.37
CA MET A 149 6.19 14.21 3.70
C MET A 149 5.63 13.39 2.54
N ILE A 150 6.26 12.25 2.30
CA ILE A 150 5.75 11.17 1.45
C ILE A 150 5.82 9.89 2.29
N ARG A 151 4.73 9.14 2.34
CA ARG A 151 4.67 7.83 2.98
C ARG A 151 3.96 6.86 2.05
N ILE A 152 4.53 5.68 1.87
CA ILE A 152 3.91 4.59 1.14
C ILE A 152 3.17 3.74 2.17
N GLN A 153 1.89 3.49 1.89
CA GLN A 153 1.01 2.75 2.79
C GLN A 153 0.16 1.78 1.98
N GLN A 154 -0.14 0.63 2.56
CA GLN A 154 -1.12 -0.28 2.00
C GLN A 154 -2.45 -0.13 2.71
N VAL A 155 -3.52 -0.19 1.92
CA VAL A 155 -4.92 -0.13 2.40
C VAL A 155 -5.31 -1.47 3.00
N GLY A 156 -5.95 -1.45 4.16
CA GLY A 156 -6.23 -2.67 4.91
C GLY A 156 -4.98 -3.17 5.64
N GLY A 157 -5.13 -3.65 6.83
CA GLY A 157 -4.01 -4.08 7.66
C GLY A 157 -3.31 -5.29 7.06
N ALA A 158 -2.24 -5.09 6.31
CA ALA A 158 -1.31 -6.18 6.11
C ALA A 158 -0.81 -6.62 7.49
N LEU A 159 -1.07 -7.86 7.86
CA LEU A 159 -0.57 -8.44 9.10
C LEU A 159 0.97 -8.47 9.06
N VAL A 160 1.52 -8.74 7.87
CA VAL A 160 2.97 -8.79 7.63
C VAL A 160 3.28 -8.19 6.27
N ASN A 161 4.32 -7.33 6.22
CA ASN A 161 4.97 -6.84 5.02
C ASN A 161 6.37 -7.44 4.97
N ALA A 162 6.69 -8.19 3.93
CA ALA A 162 7.98 -8.86 3.78
C ALA A 162 8.27 -9.11 2.29
N VAL A 163 9.30 -9.87 1.97
CA VAL A 163 9.64 -10.19 0.58
C VAL A 163 8.91 -11.46 0.15
N GLY A 164 8.08 -11.37 -0.86
CA GLY A 164 7.43 -12.53 -1.47
C GLY A 164 8.33 -13.22 -2.49
N ILE A 165 8.30 -14.53 -2.52
CA ILE A 165 9.01 -15.37 -3.46
C ILE A 165 7.99 -15.98 -4.44
N GLY A 166 8.11 -15.61 -5.72
CA GLY A 166 7.15 -15.99 -6.76
C GLY A 166 5.95 -15.03 -6.88
N GLU A 167 5.00 -15.37 -7.75
CA GLU A 167 3.83 -14.53 -8.06
C GLU A 167 2.51 -15.10 -7.55
N LYS A 168 2.55 -16.23 -6.86
CA LYS A 168 1.35 -16.95 -6.43
C LYS A 168 0.69 -16.35 -5.21
N LYS A 169 -0.61 -16.63 -5.11
CA LYS A 169 -1.44 -16.34 -3.94
C LYS A 169 -1.97 -17.63 -3.37
N ALA A 170 -2.07 -17.70 -2.05
CA ALA A 170 -2.74 -18.79 -1.36
C ALA A 170 -3.48 -18.26 -0.13
N SER A 171 -4.47 -19.01 0.32
CA SER A 171 -5.23 -18.69 1.52
C SER A 171 -5.36 -19.92 2.40
N GLY A 172 -5.33 -19.73 3.70
CA GLY A 172 -5.47 -20.78 4.69
C GLY A 172 -5.37 -20.23 6.11
N PRO A 173 -5.68 -21.05 7.12
CA PRO A 173 -5.47 -20.67 8.51
C PRO A 173 -3.97 -20.61 8.83
N LEU A 174 -3.57 -19.66 9.67
CA LEU A 174 -2.21 -19.58 10.18
C LEU A 174 -1.91 -20.71 11.14
N CYS A 175 -0.81 -21.42 10.92
CA CYS A 175 -0.20 -22.35 11.85
C CYS A 175 1.16 -21.81 12.28
N ILE A 176 1.22 -21.19 13.46
CA ILE A 176 2.40 -20.52 13.99
C ILE A 176 3.17 -21.49 14.89
N CYS A 177 4.38 -21.85 14.48
CA CYS A 177 5.24 -22.81 15.17
C CYS A 177 6.65 -22.28 15.36
N ARG A 178 7.23 -22.55 16.51
CA ARG A 178 8.60 -22.13 16.88
C ARG A 178 9.63 -23.24 16.69
N SER A 179 9.16 -24.50 16.61
CA SER A 179 10.01 -25.69 16.47
C SER A 179 9.37 -26.70 15.51
N THR A 180 10.18 -27.63 15.03
CA THR A 180 9.73 -28.74 14.20
C THR A 180 8.72 -29.66 14.93
N ASP A 181 8.89 -29.82 16.24
CA ASP A 181 7.99 -30.64 17.06
C ASP A 181 6.59 -29.99 17.14
N GLU A 182 6.53 -28.68 17.32
CA GLU A 182 5.25 -27.95 17.28
C GLU A 182 4.55 -28.06 15.92
N VAL A 183 5.31 -28.09 14.82
CA VAL A 183 4.74 -28.29 13.47
C VAL A 183 4.12 -29.68 13.37
N ALA A 184 4.79 -30.71 13.90
CA ALA A 184 4.27 -32.07 13.88
C ALA A 184 2.98 -32.23 14.68
N GLU A 185 2.79 -31.44 15.74
CA GLU A 185 1.62 -31.52 16.62
C GLU A 185 0.43 -30.68 16.09
N LYS A 186 0.69 -29.49 15.50
CA LYS A 186 -0.34 -28.48 15.21
C LYS A 186 -0.75 -28.42 13.74
N PHE A 187 0.20 -28.68 12.83
CA PHE A 187 0.01 -28.42 11.41
C PHE A 187 -1.06 -29.32 10.79
N GLN A 188 -1.92 -28.73 9.98
CA GLN A 188 -2.89 -29.44 9.14
C GLN A 188 -2.65 -29.16 7.65
N PRO A 189 -2.91 -30.12 6.74
CA PRO A 189 -2.80 -29.88 5.31
C PRO A 189 -3.68 -28.71 4.84
N GLY A 190 -3.08 -27.75 4.15
CA GLY A 190 -3.75 -26.52 3.71
C GLY A 190 -3.51 -25.30 4.60
N ASP A 191 -2.84 -25.47 5.73
CA ASP A 191 -2.45 -24.34 6.58
C ASP A 191 -1.38 -23.45 5.93
N VAL A 192 -1.34 -22.18 6.34
CA VAL A 192 -0.23 -21.28 6.11
C VAL A 192 0.77 -21.45 7.25
N LEU A 193 1.89 -22.12 6.96
CA LEU A 193 2.92 -22.42 7.94
C LEU A 193 3.78 -21.20 8.24
N VAL A 194 3.88 -20.81 9.51
CA VAL A 194 4.71 -19.71 10.00
C VAL A 194 5.78 -20.25 10.91
N VAL A 195 7.05 -20.11 10.51
CA VAL A 195 8.21 -20.63 11.24
C VAL A 195 9.38 -19.65 11.20
N PRO A 196 10.28 -19.63 12.20
CA PRO A 196 11.45 -18.74 12.19
C PRO A 196 12.37 -19.02 11.00
N TYR A 197 12.60 -20.29 10.70
CA TYR A 197 13.42 -20.79 9.58
C TYR A 197 12.93 -22.19 9.18
N THR A 198 13.34 -22.64 7.99
CA THR A 198 12.99 -23.99 7.54
C THR A 198 14.21 -24.90 7.50
N THR A 199 13.97 -26.19 7.76
CA THR A 199 14.94 -27.29 7.64
C THR A 199 14.41 -28.37 6.72
N ASN A 200 15.27 -29.32 6.34
CA ASN A 200 14.86 -30.47 5.54
C ASN A 200 13.79 -31.33 6.22
N GLU A 201 13.72 -31.32 7.54
CA GLU A 201 12.71 -32.03 8.32
C GLU A 201 11.29 -31.50 8.11
N LEU A 202 11.18 -30.21 7.76
CA LEU A 202 9.90 -29.55 7.48
C LEU A 202 9.39 -29.77 6.05
N LEU A 203 10.16 -30.38 5.15
CA LEU A 203 9.77 -30.64 3.76
C LEU A 203 8.41 -31.35 3.58
N PRO A 204 8.07 -32.39 4.37
CA PRO A 204 6.77 -33.04 4.25
C PRO A 204 5.60 -32.11 4.55
N TYR A 205 5.76 -31.18 5.50
CA TYR A 205 4.76 -30.19 5.88
C TYR A 205 4.67 -29.05 4.85
N ILE A 206 5.81 -28.52 4.38
CA ILE A 206 5.89 -27.49 3.34
C ILE A 206 5.16 -27.94 2.06
N ARG A 207 5.28 -29.21 1.69
CA ARG A 207 4.56 -29.76 0.53
C ARG A 207 3.04 -29.71 0.67
N GLN A 208 2.52 -29.83 1.88
CA GLN A 208 1.09 -29.85 2.19
C GLN A 208 0.56 -28.45 2.58
N ALA A 209 1.44 -27.50 2.91
CA ALA A 209 1.08 -26.14 3.27
C ALA A 209 0.49 -25.39 2.08
N ALA A 210 -0.47 -24.49 2.34
CA ALA A 210 -0.97 -23.54 1.35
C ALA A 210 0.10 -22.50 0.99
N ALA A 211 0.81 -21.98 2.01
CA ALA A 211 1.95 -21.07 1.86
C ALA A 211 2.92 -21.24 3.05
N VAL A 212 4.11 -20.66 2.93
CA VAL A 212 5.11 -20.62 4.01
C VAL A 212 5.54 -19.19 4.28
N ILE A 213 5.62 -18.84 5.55
CA ILE A 213 6.07 -17.54 6.04
C ILE A 213 7.26 -17.78 6.98
N THR A 214 8.37 -17.07 6.77
CA THR A 214 9.56 -17.21 7.61
C THR A 214 10.15 -15.85 8.00
N GLU A 215 10.83 -15.82 9.15
CA GLU A 215 11.58 -14.66 9.63
C GLU A 215 12.94 -14.50 8.94
N GLU A 216 13.41 -15.51 8.18
CA GLU A 216 14.66 -15.42 7.43
C GLU A 216 14.59 -14.27 6.42
N ALA A 217 15.51 -13.29 6.52
CA ALA A 217 15.48 -12.08 5.71
C ALA A 217 16.11 -12.23 4.31
N SER A 218 16.77 -13.35 4.03
CA SER A 218 17.47 -13.56 2.75
C SER A 218 16.56 -14.18 1.70
N VAL A 219 16.57 -13.64 0.50
CA VAL A 219 15.91 -14.24 -0.68
C VAL A 219 16.64 -15.50 -1.18
N GLU A 220 17.85 -15.76 -0.69
CA GLU A 220 18.64 -16.96 -0.99
C GLU A 220 18.56 -18.01 0.14
N CYS A 221 17.66 -17.83 1.11
CA CYS A 221 17.50 -18.76 2.21
C CYS A 221 16.92 -20.11 1.74
N HIS A 222 17.02 -21.09 2.63
CA HIS A 222 16.49 -22.44 2.40
C HIS A 222 14.98 -22.43 2.06
N THR A 223 14.22 -21.61 2.76
CA THR A 223 12.77 -21.44 2.54
C THR A 223 12.45 -20.95 1.13
N ALA A 224 13.17 -19.92 0.65
CA ALA A 224 12.99 -19.38 -0.69
C ALA A 224 13.32 -20.40 -1.78
N THR A 225 14.44 -21.11 -1.63
CA THR A 225 14.88 -22.14 -2.58
C THR A 225 13.87 -23.29 -2.67
N ILE A 226 13.37 -23.77 -1.54
CA ILE A 226 12.36 -24.84 -1.50
C ILE A 226 11.02 -24.33 -2.05
N GLY A 227 10.61 -23.13 -1.71
CA GLY A 227 9.38 -22.55 -2.23
C GLY A 227 9.35 -22.50 -3.74
N LEU A 228 10.43 -22.06 -4.37
CA LEU A 228 10.59 -22.06 -5.83
C LEU A 228 10.59 -23.48 -6.40
N ALA A 229 11.32 -24.41 -5.79
CA ALA A 229 11.42 -25.79 -6.26
C ALA A 229 10.09 -26.56 -6.17
N LEU A 230 9.27 -26.27 -5.16
CA LEU A 230 7.96 -26.90 -4.95
C LEU A 230 6.82 -26.07 -5.55
N ASP A 231 7.11 -24.93 -6.19
CA ASP A 231 6.12 -24.01 -6.76
C ASP A 231 5.07 -23.56 -5.71
N LYS A 232 5.53 -23.26 -4.49
CA LYS A 232 4.72 -22.83 -3.35
C LYS A 232 4.85 -21.33 -3.10
N PRO A 233 3.76 -20.65 -2.69
CA PRO A 233 3.82 -19.30 -2.19
C PRO A 233 4.70 -19.23 -0.93
N VAL A 234 5.72 -18.37 -0.95
CA VAL A 234 6.63 -18.17 0.18
C VAL A 234 6.83 -16.69 0.46
N ILE A 235 6.84 -16.31 1.72
CA ILE A 235 7.23 -14.99 2.20
C ILE A 235 8.41 -15.11 3.14
N VAL A 236 9.47 -14.35 2.88
CA VAL A 236 10.70 -14.28 3.68
C VAL A 236 10.84 -12.89 4.30
N GLY A 237 11.58 -12.80 5.41
CA GLY A 237 11.81 -11.51 6.09
C GLY A 237 10.63 -11.03 6.93
N ALA A 238 9.74 -11.93 7.33
CA ALA A 238 8.61 -11.62 8.22
C ALA A 238 9.08 -11.52 9.69
N ALA A 239 10.06 -10.67 9.95
CA ALA A 239 10.64 -10.51 11.28
C ALA A 239 9.57 -10.19 12.34
N GLY A 240 9.59 -10.91 13.47
CA GLY A 240 8.63 -10.76 14.55
C GLY A 240 7.33 -11.55 14.39
N ALA A 241 7.18 -12.35 13.32
CA ALA A 241 5.99 -13.17 13.12
C ALA A 241 5.86 -14.28 14.19
N VAL A 242 6.97 -14.77 14.73
CA VAL A 242 7.01 -15.88 15.70
C VAL A 242 7.55 -15.46 17.07
N GLN A 243 8.44 -14.48 17.15
CA GLN A 243 9.07 -14.04 18.40
C GLN A 243 8.88 -12.54 18.62
N PRO A 244 8.67 -12.08 19.88
CA PRO A 244 8.66 -10.67 20.20
C PRO A 244 10.10 -10.14 20.11
N VAL A 245 10.45 -9.48 19.01
CA VAL A 245 11.73 -8.78 18.89
C VAL A 245 11.52 -7.34 19.32
N ILE A 246 12.11 -6.97 20.48
CA ILE A 246 12.20 -5.59 20.93
C ILE A 246 13.32 -4.91 20.14
N VAL A 247 13.09 -4.54 18.90
CA VAL A 247 13.87 -3.50 18.21
C VAL A 247 13.00 -2.87 17.11
N GLY A 248 12.37 -1.78 17.41
CA GLY A 248 11.97 -0.74 16.45
C GLY A 248 10.84 -0.99 15.47
N ALA A 249 10.23 -2.16 15.43
CA ALA A 249 9.00 -2.43 14.66
C ALA A 249 7.91 -2.86 15.64
N ALA A 250 7.21 -1.90 16.20
CA ALA A 250 6.08 -2.14 17.05
C ALA A 250 5.03 -3.00 16.29
N ASN A 251 4.62 -4.14 16.90
CA ASN A 251 3.35 -4.82 16.67
C ASN A 251 3.22 -5.85 15.54
N ALA A 252 4.26 -6.44 14.98
CA ALA A 252 4.07 -7.55 14.04
C ALA A 252 3.53 -8.81 14.77
N VAL A 253 3.96 -9.05 16.01
CA VAL A 253 3.57 -10.22 16.81
C VAL A 253 2.12 -10.15 17.27
N ASP A 254 1.62 -8.95 17.58
CA ASP A 254 0.23 -8.76 18.03
C ASP A 254 -0.79 -8.89 16.90
N ARG A 255 -0.35 -8.99 15.65
CA ARG A 255 -1.20 -9.07 14.47
C ARG A 255 -1.38 -10.49 13.91
N LEU A 256 -0.47 -11.41 14.22
CA LEU A 256 -0.59 -12.81 13.84
C LEU A 256 -1.14 -13.63 15.00
N THR A 257 -2.33 -14.17 14.81
CA THR A 257 -2.98 -15.07 15.77
C THR A 257 -3.11 -16.44 15.12
N ASP A 258 -2.71 -17.48 15.84
CA ASP A 258 -2.83 -18.86 15.39
C ASP A 258 -4.27 -19.18 15.01
N GLY A 259 -4.48 -19.91 13.90
CA GLY A 259 -5.81 -20.20 13.36
C GLY A 259 -6.49 -19.08 12.59
N THR A 260 -5.93 -17.87 12.53
CA THR A 260 -6.52 -16.77 11.73
C THR A 260 -6.47 -17.13 10.25
N MET A 261 -7.61 -17.00 9.56
CA MET A 261 -7.66 -17.15 8.10
C MET A 261 -6.94 -16.00 7.44
N VAL A 262 -5.96 -16.30 6.58
CA VAL A 262 -5.16 -15.31 5.87
C VAL A 262 -5.07 -15.58 4.38
N THR A 263 -4.81 -14.51 3.62
CA THR A 263 -4.35 -14.58 2.24
C THR A 263 -2.89 -14.14 2.18
N VAL A 264 -2.06 -14.97 1.57
CA VAL A 264 -0.65 -14.72 1.27
C VAL A 264 -0.53 -14.30 -0.18
N ASP A 265 -0.06 -13.08 -0.44
CA ASP A 265 0.18 -12.52 -1.78
C ASP A 265 1.69 -12.35 -2.00
N CYS A 266 2.31 -13.31 -2.67
CA CYS A 266 3.76 -13.28 -2.88
C CYS A 266 4.20 -12.20 -3.88
N ALA A 267 3.38 -11.88 -4.89
CA ALA A 267 3.70 -10.81 -5.83
C ALA A 267 3.88 -9.45 -5.13
N ARG A 268 3.16 -9.24 -4.02
CA ARG A 268 3.22 -8.00 -3.23
C ARG A 268 3.95 -8.15 -1.89
N GLY A 269 4.38 -9.36 -1.51
CA GLY A 269 5.06 -9.64 -0.23
C GLY A 269 4.16 -9.44 1.00
N LEU A 270 2.89 -9.83 0.93
CA LEU A 270 1.87 -9.45 1.90
C LEU A 270 1.12 -10.64 2.48
N VAL A 271 0.85 -10.57 3.77
CA VAL A 271 -0.09 -11.45 4.47
C VAL A 271 -1.24 -10.62 5.04
N ARG A 272 -2.47 -11.03 4.77
CA ARG A 272 -3.69 -10.34 5.19
C ARG A 272 -4.64 -11.28 5.90
N ALA A 273 -5.36 -10.77 6.91
CA ALA A 273 -6.52 -11.49 7.44
C ALA A 273 -7.61 -11.55 6.37
N MET A 274 -8.31 -12.67 6.29
CA MET A 274 -9.57 -12.75 5.56
C MET A 274 -10.69 -12.24 6.47
N PRO A 275 -11.66 -11.47 5.95
CA PRO A 275 -12.79 -10.96 6.72
C PRO A 275 -13.69 -12.10 7.24
#